data_1ffd7bd7977ad7d4595f9792b9fd77a7
#
_entry.id   1ffd7bd7977ad7d4595f9792b9fd77a7
#
_cell.length_a   1.000
_cell.length_b   1.000
_cell.length_c   1.000
_cell.angle_alpha   90.00
_cell.angle_beta   90.00
_cell.angle_gamma   90.00
#
_symmetry.space_group_name_H-M   'P 1'
#
loop_
_entity.id
_entity.type
_entity.pdbx_description
1 polymer ?
#
loop_
_entity_poly.entity_id
_entity_poly.type
_entity_poly.pdbx_seq_one_letter_code
_entity_poly.pdbx_strand_id
1 'polypeptide(L)'
;MITGGYVTVYVSDMDRAVAFYVNQLGLKLGQRFGNHWAEIRVGDSLVIGLHPKSDKPAPGTSGAMSIGLSIDEPIEQAVQRLSANGVQFRGPVVRDEKAGLSFAFLGDQDGNDLYLWEVAKSW
;
A
#
# COMPACT_ATOMS: atom_id res chain seq x y z
N MET A 1 16.45 -22.75 2.56
CA MET A 1 15.17 -22.43 1.90
C MET A 1 14.61 -21.14 2.49
N ILE A 2 14.18 -20.23 1.63
CA ILE A 2 13.53 -18.99 2.08
C ILE A 2 12.08 -19.34 2.42
N THR A 3 11.57 -18.88 3.57
CA THR A 3 10.24 -19.24 4.06
C THR A 3 9.27 -18.08 4.20
N GLY A 4 9.71 -16.85 3.93
CA GLY A 4 8.85 -15.67 4.02
C GLY A 4 9.65 -14.41 4.15
N GLY A 5 8.98 -13.34 4.55
CA GLY A 5 9.65 -12.06 4.73
C GLY A 5 8.66 -10.92 4.93
N TYR A 6 9.20 -9.73 5.05
CA TYR A 6 8.45 -8.50 5.18
C TYR A 6 8.94 -7.48 4.18
N VAL A 7 8.05 -6.60 3.75
CA VAL A 7 8.45 -5.36 3.11
C VAL A 7 8.43 -4.28 4.19
N THR A 8 9.58 -3.67 4.45
CA THR A 8 9.67 -2.63 5.49
C THR A 8 9.48 -1.26 4.86
N VAL A 9 8.56 -0.49 5.43
CA VAL A 9 8.29 0.89 5.04
C VAL A 9 8.66 1.79 6.20
N TYR A 10 9.53 2.76 5.96
CA TYR A 10 9.90 3.73 6.98
C TYR A 10 8.88 4.84 7.03
N VAL A 11 8.45 5.19 8.23
CA VAL A 11 7.38 6.15 8.45
C VAL A 11 7.82 7.24 9.41
N SER A 12 7.27 8.43 9.24
CA SER A 12 7.60 9.57 10.10
C SER A 12 6.80 9.56 11.41
N ASP A 13 5.60 9.00 11.39
CA ASP A 13 4.68 8.97 12.54
C ASP A 13 3.93 7.65 12.51
N MET A 14 4.17 6.81 13.52
CA MET A 14 3.60 5.45 13.55
C MET A 14 2.07 5.48 13.64
N ASP A 15 1.49 6.36 14.47
CA ASP A 15 0.04 6.42 14.61
C ASP A 15 -0.64 6.81 13.31
N ARG A 16 -0.09 7.81 12.60
CA ARG A 16 -0.62 8.23 11.31
C ARG A 16 -0.49 7.14 10.26
N ALA A 17 0.64 6.43 10.28
CA ALA A 17 0.87 5.33 9.33
C ALA A 17 -0.12 4.19 9.57
N VAL A 18 -0.28 3.76 10.81
CA VAL A 18 -1.25 2.71 11.15
C VAL A 18 -2.66 3.15 10.76
N ALA A 19 -3.03 4.40 11.04
CA ALA A 19 -4.35 4.91 10.66
C ALA A 19 -4.55 4.86 9.14
N PHE A 20 -3.53 5.20 8.36
CA PHE A 20 -3.64 5.13 6.91
C PHE A 20 -3.87 3.70 6.43
N TYR A 21 -2.99 2.78 6.80
CA TYR A 21 -3.06 1.40 6.29
C TYR A 21 -4.28 0.65 6.81
N VAL A 22 -4.68 0.86 8.06
CA VAL A 22 -5.79 0.13 8.66
C VAL A 22 -7.13 0.82 8.41
N ASN A 23 -7.23 2.13 8.70
CA ASN A 23 -8.52 2.81 8.65
C ASN A 23 -8.86 3.29 7.24
N GLN A 24 -7.91 3.83 6.49
CA GLN A 24 -8.17 4.34 5.15
C GLN A 24 -8.13 3.22 4.10
N LEU A 25 -7.09 2.38 4.09
CA LEU A 25 -6.99 1.28 3.14
C LEU A 25 -7.79 0.05 3.55
N GLY A 26 -8.13 -0.09 4.82
CA GLY A 26 -8.91 -1.23 5.29
C GLY A 26 -8.12 -2.51 5.48
N LEU A 27 -6.80 -2.41 5.66
CA LEU A 27 -5.95 -3.56 5.90
C LEU A 27 -5.97 -3.94 7.39
N LYS A 28 -5.41 -5.11 7.71
CA LYS A 28 -5.43 -5.63 9.08
C LYS A 28 -4.15 -5.28 9.82
N LEU A 29 -4.30 -4.77 11.03
CA LEU A 29 -3.18 -4.63 11.95
C LEU A 29 -2.85 -6.01 12.53
N GLY A 30 -1.59 -6.42 12.37
CA GLY A 30 -1.06 -7.59 13.06
C GLY A 30 -0.48 -7.18 14.41
N GLN A 31 0.76 -7.59 14.69
CA GLN A 31 1.42 -7.18 15.92
C GLN A 31 1.89 -5.73 15.84
N ARG A 32 1.83 -5.05 16.97
CA ARG A 32 2.37 -3.69 17.10
C ARG A 32 3.15 -3.59 18.41
N PHE A 33 4.37 -3.05 18.33
CA PHE A 33 5.24 -2.83 19.48
C PHE A 33 5.42 -1.32 19.66
N GLY A 34 4.41 -0.67 20.26
CA GLY A 34 4.42 0.76 20.50
C GLY A 34 4.63 1.54 19.20
N ASN A 35 5.65 2.41 19.23
CA ASN A 35 6.04 3.18 18.04
C ASN A 35 7.29 2.61 17.36
N HIS A 36 7.71 1.40 17.72
CA HIS A 36 8.92 0.79 17.18
C HIS A 36 8.66 -0.10 15.97
N TRP A 37 7.47 -0.67 15.87
CA TRP A 37 7.14 -1.61 14.80
C TRP A 37 5.65 -1.84 14.74
N ALA A 38 5.11 -1.93 13.53
CA ALA A 38 3.73 -2.36 13.33
C ALA A 38 3.66 -3.23 12.07
N GLU A 39 2.92 -4.31 12.15
CA GLU A 39 2.73 -5.23 11.02
C GLU A 39 1.36 -5.01 10.42
N ILE A 40 1.33 -4.77 9.13
CA ILE A 40 0.11 -4.62 8.35
C ILE A 40 -0.03 -5.84 7.47
N ARG A 41 -1.11 -6.57 7.63
CA ARG A 41 -1.36 -7.78 6.86
C ARG A 41 -2.22 -7.47 5.65
N VAL A 42 -1.74 -7.93 4.49
CA VAL A 42 -2.44 -7.77 3.21
C VAL A 42 -2.87 -9.16 2.77
N GLY A 43 -4.12 -9.51 3.03
CA GLY A 43 -4.60 -10.87 2.80
C GLY A 43 -3.72 -11.89 3.52
N ASP A 44 -3.46 -13.03 2.87
CA ASP A 44 -2.62 -14.09 3.43
C ASP A 44 -1.20 -14.07 2.86
N SER A 45 -0.88 -13.15 1.96
CA SER A 45 0.32 -13.26 1.14
C SER A 45 1.37 -12.21 1.40
N LEU A 46 1.04 -11.07 2.01
CA LEU A 46 1.99 -9.98 2.18
C LEU A 46 1.90 -9.40 3.58
N VAL A 47 3.05 -9.14 4.18
CA VAL A 47 3.14 -8.36 5.42
C VAL A 47 4.00 -7.14 5.17
N ILE A 48 3.44 -5.97 5.46
CA ILE A 48 4.16 -4.71 5.41
C ILE A 48 4.57 -4.38 6.84
N GLY A 49 5.87 -4.25 7.07
CA GLY A 49 6.39 -3.82 8.37
C GLY A 49 6.60 -2.31 8.37
N LEU A 50 5.95 -1.63 9.29
CA LEU A 50 6.13 -0.19 9.47
C LEU A 50 7.21 0.04 10.54
N HIS A 51 8.21 0.82 10.19
CA HIS A 51 9.37 1.10 11.05
C HIS A 51 9.55 2.61 11.18
N PRO A 52 9.84 3.11 12.38
CA PRO A 52 10.07 4.54 12.53
C PRO A 52 11.32 4.98 11.78
N LYS A 53 11.28 6.20 11.31
CA LYS A 53 12.44 6.85 10.71
C LYS A 53 13.61 6.85 11.69
N SER A 54 14.81 6.56 11.18
CA SER A 54 16.03 6.70 11.95
C SER A 54 17.06 7.47 11.10
N ASP A 55 18.27 6.97 10.95
CA ASP A 55 19.29 7.54 10.08
C ASP A 55 19.15 7.08 8.61
N LYS A 56 17.99 6.51 8.26
CA LYS A 56 17.69 6.07 6.90
C LYS A 56 17.23 7.24 6.03
N PRO A 57 17.14 7.07 4.71
CA PRO A 57 16.54 8.08 3.84
C PRO A 57 15.16 8.51 4.33
N ALA A 58 14.80 9.74 4.01
CA ALA A 58 13.52 10.29 4.45
C ALA A 58 12.36 9.41 3.96
N PRO A 59 11.35 9.13 4.82
CA PRO A 59 10.14 8.45 4.36
C PRO A 59 9.52 9.18 3.18
N GLY A 60 8.96 8.41 2.23
CA GLY A 60 8.31 9.00 1.07
C GLY A 60 9.24 9.31 -0.08
N THR A 61 10.51 8.90 -0.03
CA THR A 61 11.41 9.04 -1.19
C THR A 61 10.85 8.22 -2.34
N SER A 62 10.41 8.93 -3.38
CA SER A 62 9.69 8.32 -4.50
C SER A 62 10.63 7.75 -5.54
N GLY A 63 10.18 6.73 -6.26
CA GLY A 63 10.84 6.20 -7.44
C GLY A 63 11.80 5.05 -7.21
N ALA A 64 12.16 4.76 -5.97
CA ALA A 64 13.09 3.68 -5.66
C ALA A 64 12.38 2.34 -5.45
N MET A 65 11.24 2.35 -4.78
CA MET A 65 10.44 1.16 -4.49
C MET A 65 8.97 1.50 -4.58
N SER A 66 8.16 0.48 -4.80
CA SER A 66 6.72 0.63 -4.88
C SER A 66 6.08 -0.68 -4.42
N ILE A 67 4.96 -0.59 -3.71
CA ILE A 67 4.23 -1.76 -3.22
C ILE A 67 2.95 -1.90 -4.03
N GLY A 68 2.81 -3.04 -4.72
CA GLY A 68 1.62 -3.34 -5.49
C GLY A 68 0.64 -4.18 -4.68
N LEU A 69 -0.60 -3.72 -4.59
CA LEU A 69 -1.68 -4.39 -3.89
C LEU A 69 -2.68 -4.89 -4.91
N SER A 70 -2.87 -6.22 -4.98
CA SER A 70 -3.84 -6.79 -5.90
C SER A 70 -5.25 -6.64 -5.33
N ILE A 71 -6.21 -6.42 -6.23
CA ILE A 71 -7.62 -6.28 -5.86
C ILE A 71 -8.45 -7.28 -6.66
N ASP A 72 -9.58 -7.69 -6.08
CA ASP A 72 -10.52 -8.63 -6.69
C ASP A 72 -11.84 -7.97 -7.08
N GLU A 73 -11.82 -6.66 -7.29
CA GLU A 73 -12.99 -5.87 -7.71
C GLU A 73 -12.59 -4.96 -8.87
N PRO A 74 -13.55 -4.41 -9.61
CA PRO A 74 -13.22 -3.44 -10.66
C PRO A 74 -12.45 -2.26 -10.07
N ILE A 75 -11.37 -1.85 -10.76
CA ILE A 75 -10.46 -0.86 -10.22
C ILE A 75 -11.13 0.49 -9.98
N GLU A 76 -12.12 0.84 -10.81
CA GLU A 76 -12.86 2.09 -10.63
C GLU A 76 -13.64 2.09 -9.31
N GLN A 77 -14.19 0.94 -8.92
CA GLN A 77 -14.90 0.81 -7.64
C GLN A 77 -13.96 0.95 -6.47
N ALA A 78 -12.79 0.32 -6.56
CA ALA A 78 -11.77 0.43 -5.52
C ALA A 78 -11.31 1.87 -5.36
N VAL A 79 -11.02 2.56 -6.46
CA VAL A 79 -10.59 3.95 -6.44
C VAL A 79 -11.68 4.83 -5.82
N GLN A 80 -12.94 4.64 -6.22
CA GLN A 80 -14.06 5.44 -5.69
C GLN A 80 -14.22 5.22 -4.19
N ARG A 81 -14.19 3.97 -3.75
CA ARG A 81 -14.37 3.63 -2.34
C ARG A 81 -13.23 4.17 -1.48
N LEU A 82 -12.00 3.99 -1.92
CA LEU A 82 -10.83 4.45 -1.17
C LEU A 82 -10.72 5.97 -1.19
N SER A 83 -11.07 6.62 -2.28
CA SER A 83 -11.11 8.09 -2.35
C SER A 83 -12.13 8.64 -1.34
N ALA A 84 -13.27 7.98 -1.17
CA ALA A 84 -14.25 8.37 -0.16
C ALA A 84 -13.70 8.21 1.26
N ASN A 85 -12.74 7.30 1.45
CA ASN A 85 -12.04 7.12 2.73
C ASN A 85 -10.84 8.06 2.90
N GLY A 86 -10.63 8.99 1.98
CA GLY A 86 -9.56 9.98 2.09
C GLY A 86 -8.26 9.58 1.41
N VAL A 87 -8.21 8.45 0.71
CA VAL A 87 -7.02 8.06 -0.05
C VAL A 87 -6.89 8.98 -1.27
N GLN A 88 -5.70 9.52 -1.50
CA GLN A 88 -5.43 10.40 -2.63
C GLN A 88 -4.69 9.64 -3.71
N PHE A 89 -5.33 9.49 -4.87
CA PHE A 89 -4.72 8.85 -6.02
C PHE A 89 -3.94 9.86 -6.86
N ARG A 90 -2.89 9.36 -7.52
CA ARG A 90 -1.99 10.16 -8.35
C ARG A 90 -2.35 9.91 -9.82
N GLY A 91 -3.18 10.78 -10.37
CA GLY A 91 -3.60 10.68 -11.75
C GLY A 91 -4.73 9.68 -11.98
N PRO A 92 -5.12 9.50 -13.24
CA PRO A 92 -6.21 8.60 -13.61
C PRO A 92 -5.78 7.14 -13.57
N VAL A 93 -6.78 6.24 -13.60
CA VAL A 93 -6.53 4.81 -13.80
C VAL A 93 -5.78 4.59 -15.11
N VAL A 94 -4.74 3.77 -15.07
CA VAL A 94 -3.96 3.40 -16.24
C VAL A 94 -4.34 1.98 -16.64
N ARG A 95 -4.59 1.77 -17.93
CA ARG A 95 -4.94 0.47 -18.47
C ARG A 95 -3.88 0.00 -19.45
N ASP A 96 -3.40 -1.23 -19.25
CA ASP A 96 -2.54 -1.91 -20.20
C ASP A 96 -3.37 -3.03 -20.83
N GLU A 97 -3.97 -2.75 -21.98
CA GLU A 97 -4.85 -3.69 -22.63
C GLU A 97 -4.13 -4.95 -23.11
N LYS A 98 -2.86 -4.81 -23.50
CA LYS A 98 -2.07 -5.97 -23.96
C LYS A 98 -1.76 -6.94 -22.84
N ALA A 99 -1.39 -6.41 -21.67
CA ALA A 99 -1.09 -7.24 -20.51
C ALA A 99 -2.36 -7.66 -19.76
N GLY A 100 -3.48 -7.01 -20.03
CA GLY A 100 -4.71 -7.29 -19.32
C GLY A 100 -4.72 -6.75 -17.90
N LEU A 101 -4.06 -5.63 -17.67
CA LEU A 101 -3.87 -5.07 -16.34
C LEU A 101 -4.41 -3.65 -16.27
N SER A 102 -4.90 -3.29 -15.10
CA SER A 102 -5.27 -1.91 -14.77
C SER A 102 -4.58 -1.52 -13.49
N PHE A 103 -4.16 -0.26 -13.41
CA PHE A 103 -3.38 0.25 -12.29
C PHE A 103 -3.96 1.56 -11.80
N ALA A 104 -3.88 1.77 -10.48
CA ALA A 104 -4.16 3.06 -9.86
C ALA A 104 -3.04 3.36 -8.88
N PHE A 105 -2.38 4.50 -9.04
CA PHE A 105 -1.22 4.87 -8.25
C PHE A 105 -1.61 5.80 -7.12
N LEU A 106 -1.01 5.61 -5.95
CA LEU A 106 -1.29 6.41 -4.76
C LEU A 106 -0.04 6.53 -3.91
N GLY A 107 -0.10 7.42 -2.95
CA GLY A 107 0.92 7.54 -1.94
C GLY A 107 0.33 7.26 -0.56
N ASP A 108 1.16 6.77 0.35
CA ASP A 108 0.74 6.70 1.74
C ASP A 108 0.86 8.08 2.42
N GLN A 109 0.66 8.16 3.72
CA GLN A 109 0.68 9.43 4.46
C GLN A 109 2.04 10.14 4.43
N ASP A 110 3.11 9.43 4.11
CA ASP A 110 4.46 9.99 3.95
C ASP A 110 4.85 10.17 2.48
N GLY A 111 4.01 9.72 1.55
CA GLY A 111 4.30 9.77 0.13
C GLY A 111 5.07 8.57 -0.40
N ASN A 112 5.15 7.47 0.37
CA ASN A 112 5.70 6.21 -0.16
C ASN A 112 4.81 5.71 -1.29
N ASP A 113 5.44 5.17 -2.34
CA ASP A 113 4.73 4.76 -3.54
C ASP A 113 3.98 3.46 -3.34
N LEU A 114 2.71 3.47 -3.70
CA LEU A 114 1.83 2.30 -3.71
C LEU A 114 1.07 2.28 -5.03
N TYR A 115 0.59 1.11 -5.41
CA TYR A 115 -0.38 1.02 -6.50
C TYR A 115 -1.34 -0.14 -6.27
N LEU A 116 -2.56 0.04 -6.76
CA LEU A 116 -3.52 -1.05 -6.89
C LEU A 116 -3.39 -1.63 -8.28
N TRP A 117 -3.61 -2.94 -8.41
CA TRP A 117 -3.65 -3.56 -9.72
C TRP A 117 -4.73 -4.61 -9.78
N GLU A 118 -5.35 -4.69 -10.95
CA GLU A 118 -6.43 -5.61 -11.24
C GLU A 118 -6.11 -6.36 -12.53
N VAL A 119 -6.33 -7.68 -12.51
CA VAL A 119 -6.27 -8.50 -13.72
C VAL A 119 -7.68 -8.59 -14.27
N ALA A 120 -7.86 -8.20 -15.52
CA ALA A 120 -9.15 -8.30 -16.16
C ALA A 120 -9.58 -9.77 -16.30
N LYS A 121 -10.85 -10.04 -16.01
CA LYS A 121 -11.36 -11.41 -15.97
C LYS A 121 -11.74 -11.97 -17.33
N SER A 122 -11.74 -11.15 -18.36
CA SER A 122 -12.22 -11.53 -19.69
C SER A 122 -11.20 -11.22 -20.77
N TRP A 123 -10.05 -11.79 -20.64
CA TRP A 123 -8.97 -11.64 -21.63
C TRP A 123 -8.92 -12.79 -22.59
#